data_ceb400e0ba2211a5ca05fe84b0f3e5a5
#
_entry.id   ceb400e0ba2211a5ca05fe84b0f3e5a5
#
_cell.length_a   1.000
_cell.length_b   1.000
_cell.length_c   1.000
_cell.angle_alpha   90.00
_cell.angle_beta   90.00
_cell.angle_gamma   90.00
#
_symmetry.space_group_name_H-M   'P 1'
#
loop_
_entity.id
_entity.type
_entity.pdbx_description
1 polymer ?
#
loop_
_entity_poly.entity_id
_entity_poly.type
_entity_poly.pdbx_seq_one_letter_code
_entity_poly.pdbx_strand_id
1 'polypeptide(L)'
;MIDKPGKGSFYATDLDLLLRQKGIANIVLAGITTDVCVHTTMREANDRGYECLLLSDCTGATEYQNYLAALEMIKMQGGVFGAVSNSKLFISAIA
;
A
#
# COMPACT_ATOMS: atom_id res chain seq x y z
N MET A 1 15.71 7.40 4.42
CA MET A 1 15.08 6.18 5.01
C MET A 1 14.24 6.57 6.22
N ILE A 2 13.10 5.94 6.40
CA ILE A 2 12.19 6.22 7.52
C ILE A 2 12.29 5.07 8.52
N ASP A 3 12.63 5.39 9.76
CA ASP A 3 12.55 4.43 10.87
C ASP A 3 11.12 4.41 11.39
N LYS A 4 10.53 3.22 11.51
CA LYS A 4 9.14 3.12 11.93
C LYS A 4 8.99 2.24 13.17
N PRO A 5 8.26 2.72 14.19
CA PRO A 5 8.06 1.95 15.42
C PRO A 5 6.96 0.88 15.31
N GLY A 6 6.08 0.97 14.33
CA GLY A 6 4.94 0.08 14.17
C GLY A 6 4.91 -0.64 12.84
N LYS A 7 3.81 -1.36 12.58
CA LYS A 7 3.61 -2.09 11.32
C LYS A 7 3.30 -1.13 10.18
N GLY A 8 2.53 -0.09 10.42
CA GLY A 8 2.23 0.93 9.43
C GLY A 8 3.37 1.92 9.29
N SER A 9 3.59 2.40 8.07
CA SER A 9 4.70 3.30 7.78
C SER A 9 4.43 4.75 8.16
N PHE A 10 3.18 5.11 8.43
CA PHE A 10 2.81 6.48 8.84
C PHE A 10 2.84 6.68 10.35
N TYR A 11 2.56 5.65 11.13
CA TYR A 11 2.45 5.76 12.58
C TYR A 11 3.76 6.26 13.20
N ALA A 12 3.69 7.41 13.88
CA ALA A 12 4.81 8.05 14.57
C ALA A 12 6.06 8.22 13.69
N THR A 13 5.86 8.55 12.41
CA THR A 13 6.94 8.82 11.45
C THR A 13 6.74 10.16 10.76
N ASP A 14 7.76 10.61 10.05
CA ASP A 14 7.71 11.84 9.25
C ASP A 14 7.14 11.61 7.84
N LEU A 15 6.70 10.40 7.52
CA LEU A 15 6.35 10.05 6.15
C LEU A 15 5.27 10.96 5.57
N ASP A 16 4.19 11.20 6.30
CA ASP A 16 3.09 12.05 5.82
C ASP A 16 3.59 13.47 5.53
N LEU A 17 4.38 14.04 6.44
CA LEU A 17 4.95 15.37 6.25
C LEU A 17 5.81 15.43 4.97
N LEU A 18 6.69 14.44 4.79
CA LEU A 18 7.59 14.40 3.63
C LEU A 18 6.81 14.28 2.32
N LEU A 19 5.77 13.44 2.28
CA LEU A 19 4.92 13.28 1.10
C LEU A 19 4.15 14.55 0.79
N ARG A 20 3.59 15.22 1.80
CA ARG A 20 2.86 16.48 1.64
C ARG A 20 3.77 17.59 1.11
N GLN A 21 4.98 17.69 1.63
CA GLN A 21 5.95 18.70 1.17
C GLN A 21 6.31 18.52 -0.29
N LYS A 22 6.29 17.30 -0.80
CA LYS A 22 6.59 16.99 -2.20
C LYS A 22 5.34 17.00 -3.09
N GLY A 23 4.17 17.30 -2.55
CA GLY A 23 2.93 17.34 -3.31
C GLY A 23 2.46 16.00 -3.83
N ILE A 24 2.82 14.90 -3.14
CA ILE A 24 2.45 13.55 -3.56
C ILE A 24 1.04 13.23 -3.10
N ALA A 25 0.20 12.75 -4.04
CA ALA A 25 -1.18 12.36 -3.77
C ALA A 25 -1.45 10.88 -4.04
N ASN A 26 -0.60 10.24 -4.84
CA ASN A 26 -0.76 8.84 -5.26
C ASN A 26 0.43 8.03 -4.79
N ILE A 27 0.17 6.83 -4.24
CA ILE A 27 1.20 5.96 -3.67
C ILE A 27 1.06 4.57 -4.27
N VAL A 28 2.19 4.01 -4.71
CA VAL A 28 2.28 2.61 -5.13
C VAL A 28 2.94 1.82 -4.00
N LEU A 29 2.32 0.73 -3.61
CA LEU A 29 2.75 -0.08 -2.47
C LEU A 29 3.29 -1.43 -2.90
N ALA A 30 4.37 -1.83 -2.28
CA ALA A 30 5.05 -3.11 -2.47
C ALA A 30 5.72 -3.50 -1.16
N GLY A 31 6.30 -4.70 -1.10
CA GLY A 31 7.06 -5.15 0.06
C GLY A 31 6.38 -6.29 0.82
N ILE A 32 6.81 -6.51 2.05
CA ILE A 32 6.32 -7.58 2.91
C ILE A 32 5.91 -7.02 4.29
N THR A 33 4.93 -7.61 4.93
CA THR A 33 4.04 -8.65 4.42
C THR A 33 2.73 -8.03 3.94
N THR A 34 2.09 -8.67 2.97
CA THR A 34 0.87 -8.16 2.35
C THR A 34 -0.23 -7.86 3.37
N ASP A 35 -0.45 -8.80 4.28
CA ASP A 35 -1.55 -8.77 5.25
C ASP A 35 -1.25 -7.96 6.51
N VAL A 36 0.00 -7.56 6.73
CA VAL A 36 0.39 -6.83 7.95
C VAL A 36 0.92 -5.45 7.61
N CYS A 37 2.24 -5.31 7.33
CA CYS A 37 2.86 -3.99 7.15
C CYS A 37 2.33 -3.26 5.93
N VAL A 38 2.20 -3.94 4.81
CA VAL A 38 1.74 -3.34 3.56
C VAL A 38 0.26 -2.95 3.67
N HIS A 39 -0.58 -3.85 4.17
CA HIS A 39 -2.01 -3.59 4.32
C HIS A 39 -2.27 -2.46 5.33
N THR A 40 -1.55 -2.47 6.46
CA THR A 40 -1.67 -1.40 7.47
C THR A 40 -1.28 -0.05 6.87
N THR A 41 -0.17 0.02 6.15
CA THR A 41 0.28 1.25 5.50
C THR A 41 -0.74 1.75 4.49
N MET A 42 -1.36 0.85 3.71
CA MET A 42 -2.37 1.21 2.73
C MET A 42 -3.61 1.79 3.39
N ARG A 43 -4.08 1.20 4.49
CA ARG A 43 -5.22 1.72 5.25
C ARG A 43 -4.90 3.10 5.84
N GLU A 44 -3.72 3.27 6.43
CA GLU A 44 -3.28 4.56 6.96
C GLU A 44 -3.21 5.63 5.86
N ALA A 45 -2.67 5.27 4.70
CA ALA A 45 -2.57 6.18 3.56
C ALA A 45 -3.96 6.59 3.06
N ASN A 46 -4.87 5.62 2.97
CA ASN A 46 -6.24 5.89 2.54
C ASN A 46 -6.95 6.85 3.50
N ASP A 47 -6.78 6.63 4.81
CA ASP A 47 -7.38 7.51 5.84
C ASP A 47 -6.83 8.93 5.74
N ARG A 48 -5.62 9.11 5.24
CA ARG A 48 -4.98 10.41 5.05
C ARG A 48 -5.26 11.04 3.69
N GLY A 49 -6.05 10.39 2.85
CA GLY A 49 -6.47 10.94 1.57
C GLY A 49 -5.57 10.62 0.39
N TYR A 50 -4.63 9.69 0.53
CA TYR A 50 -3.82 9.25 -0.61
C TYR A 50 -4.58 8.23 -1.45
N GLU A 51 -4.38 8.29 -2.77
CA GLU A 51 -4.82 7.24 -3.69
C GLU A 51 -3.76 6.16 -3.73
N CYS A 52 -4.13 4.90 -3.53
CA CYS A 52 -3.20 3.80 -3.37
C CYS A 52 -3.36 2.72 -4.44
N LEU A 53 -2.23 2.19 -4.89
CA LEU A 53 -2.16 1.05 -5.80
C LEU A 53 -1.23 0.01 -5.19
N LEU A 54 -1.71 -1.22 -5.02
CA LEU A 54 -0.88 -2.35 -4.58
C LEU A 54 -0.47 -3.18 -5.78
N LEU A 55 0.81 -3.49 -5.88
CA LEU A 55 1.34 -4.39 -6.90
C LEU A 55 1.34 -5.82 -6.35
N SER A 56 0.41 -6.64 -6.83
CA SER A 56 0.17 -7.98 -6.28
C SER A 56 1.36 -8.93 -6.41
N ASP A 57 2.17 -8.76 -7.45
CA ASP A 57 3.36 -9.60 -7.68
C ASP A 57 4.62 -9.05 -6.98
N CYS A 58 4.52 -7.93 -6.29
CA CYS A 58 5.63 -7.30 -5.56
C CYS A 58 5.41 -7.32 -4.05
N THR A 59 4.53 -8.18 -3.56
CA THR A 59 4.22 -8.34 -2.15
C THR A 59 3.97 -9.82 -1.85
N GLY A 60 4.04 -10.22 -0.59
CA GLY A 60 3.79 -11.59 -0.18
C GLY A 60 3.50 -11.68 1.31
N ALA A 61 2.84 -12.75 1.72
CA ALA A 61 2.53 -13.03 3.11
C ALA A 61 3.12 -14.38 3.50
N THR A 62 3.27 -14.63 4.81
CA THR A 62 3.78 -15.92 5.31
C THR A 62 2.78 -17.05 5.03
N GLU A 63 1.48 -16.72 5.02
CA GLU A 63 0.40 -17.66 4.69
C GLU A 63 -0.26 -17.22 3.39
N TYR A 64 -0.32 -18.10 2.40
CA TYR A 64 -0.89 -17.75 1.09
C TYR A 64 -2.37 -17.35 1.18
N GLN A 65 -3.12 -17.99 2.07
CA GLN A 65 -4.54 -17.64 2.28
C GLN A 65 -4.70 -16.21 2.80
N ASN A 66 -3.80 -15.76 3.66
CA ASN A 66 -3.82 -14.38 4.15
C ASN A 66 -3.45 -13.40 3.03
N TYR A 67 -2.54 -13.77 2.16
CA TYR A 67 -2.20 -12.98 0.98
C TYR A 67 -3.45 -12.76 0.10
N LEU A 68 -4.15 -13.83 -0.23
CA LEU A 68 -5.36 -13.75 -1.04
C LEU A 68 -6.46 -12.92 -0.35
N ALA A 69 -6.66 -13.15 0.96
CA ALA A 69 -7.65 -12.41 1.74
C ALA A 69 -7.33 -10.92 1.78
N ALA A 70 -6.07 -10.55 1.94
CA ALA A 70 -5.64 -9.16 1.97
C ALA A 70 -5.94 -8.46 0.64
N LEU A 71 -5.67 -9.13 -0.48
CA LEU A 71 -5.99 -8.57 -1.81
C LEU A 71 -7.49 -8.37 -1.99
N GLU A 72 -8.31 -9.33 -1.55
CA GLU A 72 -9.76 -9.20 -1.64
C GLU A 72 -10.31 -8.08 -0.78
N MET A 73 -9.75 -7.86 0.42
CA MET A 73 -10.15 -6.76 1.30
C MET A 73 -9.91 -5.40 0.67
N ILE A 74 -8.84 -5.25 -0.11
CA ILE A 74 -8.54 -4.00 -0.80
C ILE A 74 -9.60 -3.72 -1.86
N LYS A 75 -10.06 -4.76 -2.55
CA LYS A 75 -11.00 -4.62 -3.67
C LYS A 75 -12.46 -4.50 -3.24
N MET A 76 -12.80 -4.85 -1.99
CA MET A 76 -14.19 -4.82 -1.54
C MET A 76 -14.77 -3.41 -1.61
N GLN A 77 -16.08 -3.30 -1.70
CA GLN A 77 -16.80 -2.02 -1.78
C GLN A 77 -16.29 -1.14 -2.94
N GLY A 78 -15.92 -1.76 -4.07
CA GLY A 78 -15.49 -1.02 -5.23
C GLY A 78 -14.08 -0.44 -5.13
N GLY A 79 -13.24 -1.03 -4.26
CA GLY A 79 -11.87 -0.57 -4.05
C GLY A 79 -11.75 0.37 -2.86
N VAL A 80 -12.27 -0.05 -1.72
CA VAL A 80 -12.37 0.79 -0.51
C VAL A 80 -11.02 1.34 -0.04
N PHE A 81 -9.92 0.60 -0.22
CA PHE A 81 -8.58 1.04 0.18
C PHE A 81 -7.69 1.42 -1.01
N GLY A 82 -8.18 1.29 -2.23
CA GLY A 82 -7.42 1.59 -3.43
C GLY A 82 -7.63 0.54 -4.51
N ALA A 83 -6.60 0.30 -5.32
CA ALA A 83 -6.63 -0.64 -6.42
C ALA A 83 -5.52 -1.67 -6.32
N VAL A 84 -5.66 -2.78 -7.04
CA VAL A 84 -4.66 -3.84 -7.14
C VAL A 84 -4.32 -4.03 -8.61
N SER A 85 -3.02 -4.10 -8.92
CA SER A 85 -2.54 -4.42 -10.26
C SER A 85 -1.27 -5.27 -10.14
N ASN A 86 -0.53 -5.43 -11.22
CA ASN A 86 0.76 -6.10 -11.20
C ASN A 86 1.83 -5.19 -11.79
N SER A 87 3.11 -5.56 -11.59
CA SER A 87 4.23 -4.72 -12.00
C SER A 87 4.26 -4.53 -13.52
N LYS A 88 3.92 -5.54 -14.30
CA LYS A 88 3.93 -5.48 -15.75
C LYS A 88 2.93 -4.43 -16.28
N LEU A 89 1.71 -4.47 -15.79
CA LEU A 89 0.68 -3.49 -16.18
C LEU A 89 1.04 -2.09 -15.72
N PHE A 90 1.57 -1.96 -14.51
CA PHE A 90 1.98 -0.66 -13.97
C PHE A 90 3.10 -0.04 -14.81
N ILE A 91 4.15 -0.82 -15.13
CA ILE A 91 5.27 -0.34 -15.95
C ILE A 91 4.78 0.06 -17.33
N SER A 92 3.88 -0.72 -17.94
CA SER A 92 3.30 -0.37 -19.23
C SER A 92 2.54 0.93 -19.21
N ALA A 93 1.87 1.24 -18.10
CA ALA A 93 1.07 2.45 -17.98
C ALA A 93 1.92 3.72 -17.84
N ILE A 94 3.13 3.62 -17.27
CA ILE A 94 4.00 4.77 -17.03
C ILE A 94 5.15 4.91 -18.04
N ALA A 95 5.34 3.89 -18.90
CA ALA A 95 6.46 3.86 -19.87
C ALA A 95 6.18 4.69 -21.13
#